data_9dcee3490aabfb98e84ed284827fb131
#
_entry.id   9dcee3490aabfb98e84ed284827fb131
#
_cell.length_a   1.000
_cell.length_b   1.000
_cell.length_c   1.000
_cell.angle_alpha   90.00
_cell.angle_beta   90.00
_cell.angle_gamma   90.00
#
_symmetry.space_group_name_H-M   'P 1'
#
loop_
_entity.id
_entity.type
_entity.pdbx_description
1 polymer ?
#
loop_
_entity_poly.entity_id
_entity_poly.type
_entity_poly.pdbx_seq_one_letter_code
_entity_poly.pdbx_strand_id
1 'polypeptide(L)'
;MPEFRVDRRDLEFVLFEQVDAQRCLEYDAYREMNKETLDLVFNEVIKVGREVLGPINGPADRKGFQVVDGNVLVSEEFHHAYRVFREGGWFAPSSNPAFGGMGLPISICVALADVFTGACSAFMNFSGLTTSGAHLIECFG
;
A
#
# COMPACT_ATOMS: atom_id res chain seq x y z
N MET A 1 -15.98 -14.60 -7.78
CA MET A 1 -15.05 -13.74 -8.55
C MET A 1 -13.72 -14.46 -8.66
N PRO A 2 -12.94 -14.24 -9.72
CA PRO A 2 -11.58 -14.78 -9.75
C PRO A 2 -10.80 -14.25 -8.53
N GLU A 3 -9.96 -15.10 -7.98
CA GLU A 3 -9.06 -14.76 -6.89
C GLU A 3 -8.03 -13.70 -7.37
N PHE A 4 -7.78 -12.67 -6.57
CA PHE A 4 -6.71 -11.73 -6.86
C PHE A 4 -5.34 -12.42 -6.80
N ARG A 5 -4.56 -12.26 -7.85
CA ARG A 5 -3.23 -12.89 -7.98
C ARG A 5 -2.21 -11.86 -8.40
N VAL A 6 -1.02 -12.00 -7.85
CA VAL A 6 0.17 -11.22 -8.21
C VAL A 6 1.20 -12.18 -8.75
N ASP A 7 1.74 -11.89 -9.92
CA ASP A 7 2.96 -12.54 -10.38
C ASP A 7 4.16 -11.84 -9.74
N ARG A 8 4.67 -12.47 -8.69
CA ARG A 8 5.81 -11.94 -7.95
C ARG A 8 7.06 -11.83 -8.84
N ARG A 9 7.26 -12.79 -9.75
CA ARG A 9 8.44 -12.77 -10.64
C ARG A 9 8.39 -11.60 -11.60
N ASP A 10 7.21 -11.24 -12.11
CA ASP A 10 7.03 -10.09 -12.98
C ASP A 10 7.30 -8.77 -12.23
N LEU A 11 6.78 -8.64 -11.01
CA LEU A 11 7.06 -7.50 -10.14
C LEU A 11 8.56 -7.34 -9.86
N GLU A 12 9.24 -8.42 -9.51
CA GLU A 12 10.69 -8.41 -9.26
C GLU A 12 11.49 -8.10 -10.53
N PHE A 13 11.08 -8.61 -11.68
CA PHE A 13 11.70 -8.33 -12.97
C PHE A 13 11.65 -6.83 -13.30
N VAL A 14 10.49 -6.24 -13.19
CA VAL A 14 10.33 -4.79 -13.44
C VAL A 14 11.18 -3.97 -12.48
N LEU A 15 11.09 -4.25 -11.18
CA LEU A 15 11.78 -3.45 -10.16
C LEU A 15 13.30 -3.61 -10.21
N PHE A 16 13.78 -4.82 -10.29
CA PHE A 16 15.21 -5.08 -10.07
C PHE A 16 15.99 -5.30 -11.36
N GLU A 17 15.35 -5.76 -12.45
CA GLU A 17 16.06 -6.01 -13.71
C GLU A 17 15.83 -4.89 -14.75
N GLN A 18 14.66 -4.24 -14.77
CA GLN A 18 14.39 -3.14 -15.70
C GLN A 18 14.70 -1.76 -15.09
N VAL A 19 14.22 -1.49 -13.87
CA VAL A 19 14.34 -0.18 -13.23
C VAL A 19 15.59 -0.09 -12.35
N ASP A 20 16.20 -1.23 -11.99
CA ASP A 20 17.34 -1.32 -11.08
C ASP A 20 17.09 -0.58 -9.74
N ALA A 21 15.89 -0.78 -9.18
CA ALA A 21 15.44 -0.08 -7.97
C ALA A 21 16.33 -0.34 -6.75
N GLN A 22 17.12 -1.43 -6.76
CA GLN A 22 18.08 -1.72 -5.70
C GLN A 22 19.18 -0.65 -5.57
N ARG A 23 19.47 0.14 -6.61
CA ARG A 23 20.40 1.27 -6.52
C ARG A 23 19.96 2.32 -5.50
N CYS A 24 18.66 2.39 -5.21
CA CYS A 24 18.19 3.28 -4.14
C CYS A 24 18.81 2.90 -2.78
N LEU A 25 19.14 1.64 -2.55
CA LEU A 25 19.73 1.17 -1.29
C LEU A 25 21.19 1.63 -1.10
N GLU A 26 21.83 2.14 -2.15
CA GLU A 26 23.19 2.70 -2.08
C GLU A 26 23.21 4.12 -1.45
N TYR A 27 22.05 4.78 -1.37
CA TYR A 27 21.96 6.10 -0.73
C TYR A 27 21.93 5.99 0.79
N ASP A 28 22.60 6.90 1.48
CA ASP A 28 22.69 6.94 2.94
C ASP A 28 21.32 6.88 3.64
N ALA A 29 20.31 7.48 3.03
CA ALA A 29 18.93 7.47 3.54
C ALA A 29 18.33 6.06 3.67
N TYR A 30 18.83 5.08 2.90
CA TYR A 30 18.29 3.72 2.84
C TYR A 30 19.30 2.64 3.21
N ARG A 31 20.47 3.02 3.73
CA ARG A 31 21.58 2.10 4.05
C ARG A 31 21.23 0.98 5.05
N GLU A 32 20.18 1.17 5.85
CA GLU A 32 19.71 0.16 6.80
C GLU A 32 18.77 -0.87 6.16
N MET A 33 18.36 -0.62 4.90
CA MET A 33 17.54 -1.54 4.12
C MET A 33 18.42 -2.46 3.29
N ASN A 34 17.95 -3.67 3.12
CA ASN A 34 18.59 -4.65 2.26
C ASN A 34 17.54 -5.44 1.46
N LYS A 35 17.99 -6.29 0.55
CA LYS A 35 17.11 -7.09 -0.28
C LYS A 35 16.21 -8.01 0.55
N GLU A 36 16.72 -8.58 1.63
CA GLU A 36 15.94 -9.48 2.50
C GLU A 36 14.79 -8.73 3.16
N THR A 37 15.02 -7.49 3.62
CA THR A 37 13.97 -6.62 4.16
C THR A 37 12.92 -6.32 3.11
N LEU A 38 13.31 -6.00 1.86
CA LEU A 38 12.37 -5.76 0.78
C LEU A 38 11.57 -7.02 0.43
N ASP A 39 12.20 -8.19 0.44
CA ASP A 39 11.51 -9.46 0.21
C ASP A 39 10.43 -9.75 1.27
N LEU A 40 10.68 -9.42 2.53
CA LEU A 40 9.69 -9.52 3.60
C LEU A 40 8.53 -8.54 3.37
N VAL A 41 8.83 -7.31 2.99
CA VAL A 41 7.81 -6.29 2.66
C VAL A 41 6.93 -6.77 1.50
N PHE A 42 7.51 -7.25 0.41
CA PHE A 42 6.73 -7.76 -0.74
C PHE A 42 5.88 -8.99 -0.39
N ASN A 43 6.41 -9.91 0.43
CA ASN A 43 5.64 -11.06 0.90
C ASN A 43 4.38 -10.61 1.67
N GLU A 44 4.54 -9.66 2.57
CA GLU A 44 3.41 -9.17 3.38
C GLU A 44 2.43 -8.37 2.53
N VAL A 45 2.89 -7.52 1.62
CA VAL A 45 2.03 -6.76 0.68
C VAL A 45 1.19 -7.69 -0.18
N ILE A 46 1.80 -8.71 -0.78
CA ILE A 46 1.08 -9.70 -1.60
C ILE A 46 0.06 -10.46 -0.76
N LYS A 47 0.42 -10.84 0.47
CA LYS A 47 -0.48 -11.50 1.40
C LYS A 47 -1.67 -10.61 1.76
N VAL A 48 -1.44 -9.35 2.16
CA VAL A 48 -2.51 -8.38 2.47
C VAL A 48 -3.39 -8.13 1.24
N GLY A 49 -2.79 -7.96 0.07
CA GLY A 49 -3.51 -7.82 -1.19
C GLY A 49 -4.44 -9.00 -1.46
N ARG A 50 -3.92 -10.23 -1.31
CA ARG A 50 -4.67 -11.46 -1.60
C ARG A 50 -5.71 -11.79 -0.52
N GLU A 51 -5.37 -11.66 0.76
CA GLU A 51 -6.17 -12.19 1.87
C GLU A 51 -7.11 -11.15 2.50
N VAL A 52 -6.78 -9.86 2.36
CA VAL A 52 -7.55 -8.76 2.97
C VAL A 52 -8.28 -7.93 1.92
N LEU A 53 -7.56 -7.39 0.92
CA LEU A 53 -8.14 -6.45 -0.04
C LEU A 53 -8.89 -7.14 -1.19
N GLY A 54 -8.32 -8.18 -1.77
CA GLY A 54 -8.93 -8.90 -2.90
C GLY A 54 -10.34 -9.43 -2.59
N PRO A 55 -10.57 -10.08 -1.44
CA PRO A 55 -11.89 -10.59 -1.07
C PRO A 55 -12.97 -9.52 -0.93
N ILE A 56 -12.60 -8.31 -0.50
CA ILE A 56 -13.60 -7.23 -0.27
C ILE A 56 -13.91 -6.41 -1.52
N ASN A 57 -13.08 -6.45 -2.56
CA ASN A 57 -13.23 -5.62 -3.76
C ASN A 57 -14.62 -5.77 -4.40
N GLY A 58 -15.00 -6.98 -4.74
CA GLY A 58 -16.29 -7.22 -5.38
C GLY A 58 -17.52 -7.02 -4.48
N PRO A 59 -17.53 -7.51 -3.24
CA PRO A 59 -18.61 -7.21 -2.29
C PRO A 59 -18.78 -5.72 -2.04
N ALA A 60 -17.70 -4.98 -1.82
CA ALA A 60 -17.75 -3.54 -1.56
C ALA A 60 -18.26 -2.74 -2.77
N ASP A 61 -17.84 -3.10 -4.00
CA ASP A 61 -18.31 -2.49 -5.22
C ASP A 61 -19.83 -2.65 -5.39
N ARG A 62 -20.36 -3.86 -5.14
CA ARG A 62 -21.81 -4.11 -5.25
C ARG A 62 -22.62 -3.41 -4.18
N LYS A 63 -22.12 -3.30 -2.95
CA LYS A 63 -22.80 -2.68 -1.82
C LYS A 63 -22.75 -1.15 -1.90
N GLY A 64 -21.65 -0.60 -2.40
CA GLY A 64 -21.41 0.84 -2.46
C GLY A 64 -21.36 1.50 -1.08
N PHE A 65 -21.34 2.83 -1.09
CA PHE A 65 -21.47 3.65 0.11
C PHE A 65 -22.92 4.09 0.30
N GLN A 66 -23.33 4.19 1.54
CA GLN A 66 -24.66 4.65 1.91
C GLN A 66 -24.55 5.97 2.67
N VAL A 67 -25.51 6.86 2.45
CA VAL A 67 -25.63 8.09 3.24
C VAL A 67 -26.87 7.97 4.11
N VAL A 68 -26.67 7.98 5.43
CA VAL A 68 -27.74 7.89 6.42
C VAL A 68 -27.59 9.03 7.40
N ASP A 69 -28.63 9.85 7.51
CA ASP A 69 -28.65 11.03 8.39
C ASP A 69 -27.43 11.96 8.21
N GLY A 70 -27.03 12.17 6.94
CA GLY A 70 -25.88 13.01 6.58
C GLY A 70 -24.51 12.37 6.80
N ASN A 71 -24.44 11.15 7.30
CA ASN A 71 -23.20 10.41 7.50
C ASN A 71 -22.98 9.38 6.39
N VAL A 72 -21.74 9.28 5.91
CA VAL A 72 -21.34 8.25 4.96
C VAL A 72 -21.02 6.95 5.72
N LEU A 73 -21.79 5.91 5.44
CA LEU A 73 -21.57 4.59 5.98
C LEU A 73 -20.72 3.75 5.02
N VAL A 74 -19.59 3.30 5.51
CA VAL A 74 -18.65 2.43 4.82
C VAL A 74 -18.91 0.98 5.23
N SER A 75 -18.72 0.03 4.33
CA SER A 75 -18.93 -1.39 4.65
C SER A 75 -17.97 -1.87 5.74
N GLU A 76 -18.42 -2.83 6.55
CA GLU A 76 -17.64 -3.34 7.69
C GLU A 76 -16.34 -4.02 7.24
N GLU A 77 -16.33 -4.58 6.05
CA GLU A 77 -15.15 -5.18 5.43
C GLU A 77 -14.02 -4.13 5.27
N PHE A 78 -14.36 -2.88 4.93
CA PHE A 78 -13.39 -1.80 4.87
C PHE A 78 -12.85 -1.40 6.24
N HIS A 79 -13.64 -1.50 7.30
CA HIS A 79 -13.15 -1.25 8.66
C HIS A 79 -12.06 -2.26 9.07
N HIS A 80 -12.23 -3.54 8.69
CA HIS A 80 -11.18 -4.54 8.92
C HIS A 80 -9.91 -4.23 8.12
N ALA A 81 -10.05 -3.97 6.83
CA ALA A 81 -8.92 -3.61 5.97
C ALA A 81 -8.19 -2.37 6.48
N TYR A 82 -8.91 -1.35 6.94
CA TYR A 82 -8.34 -0.14 7.52
C TYR A 82 -7.50 -0.44 8.77
N ARG A 83 -7.98 -1.32 9.67
CA ARG A 83 -7.20 -1.73 10.85
C ARG A 83 -5.91 -2.43 10.44
N VAL A 84 -5.97 -3.37 9.50
CA VAL A 84 -4.78 -4.08 9.00
C VAL A 84 -3.77 -3.09 8.39
N PHE A 85 -4.24 -2.14 7.59
CA PHE A 85 -3.38 -1.12 6.98
C PHE A 85 -2.73 -0.22 8.04
N ARG A 86 -3.49 0.22 9.04
CA ARG A 86 -2.98 1.05 10.13
C ARG A 86 -1.93 0.31 10.96
N GLU A 87 -2.24 -0.92 11.36
CA GLU A 87 -1.36 -1.75 12.19
C GLU A 87 -0.09 -2.17 11.43
N GLY A 88 -0.18 -2.39 10.13
CA GLY A 88 0.94 -2.69 9.26
C GLY A 88 1.74 -1.46 8.78
N GLY A 89 1.32 -0.23 9.12
CA GLY A 89 2.02 0.99 8.68
C GLY A 89 1.83 1.35 7.19
N TRP A 90 0.93 0.67 6.48
CA TRP A 90 0.76 0.80 5.02
C TRP A 90 0.20 2.15 4.55
N PHE A 91 -0.24 3.01 5.48
CA PHE A 91 -0.65 4.39 5.14
C PHE A 91 0.53 5.34 4.93
N ALA A 92 1.72 5.01 5.40
CA ALA A 92 2.87 5.91 5.38
C ALA A 92 4.18 5.22 4.95
N PRO A 93 4.19 4.42 3.85
CA PRO A 93 5.36 3.61 3.50
C PRO A 93 6.57 4.47 3.11
N SER A 94 6.38 5.63 2.46
CA SER A 94 7.46 6.55 2.08
C SER A 94 7.75 7.65 3.08
N SER A 95 6.87 7.87 4.07
CA SER A 95 7.01 8.96 5.03
C SER A 95 8.20 8.74 5.97
N ASN A 96 8.69 9.84 6.53
CA ASN A 96 9.83 9.85 7.44
C ASN A 96 9.54 8.98 8.69
N PRO A 97 10.46 8.08 9.08
CA PRO A 97 10.33 7.28 10.31
C PRO A 97 10.13 8.11 11.57
N ALA A 98 10.63 9.35 11.64
CA ALA A 98 10.40 10.27 12.76
C ALA A 98 8.91 10.60 12.98
N PHE A 99 8.08 10.46 11.93
CA PHE A 99 6.64 10.66 11.97
C PHE A 99 5.84 9.35 11.86
N GLY A 100 6.49 8.22 12.11
CA GLY A 100 5.87 6.90 12.07
C GLY A 100 5.76 6.26 10.68
N GLY A 101 6.45 6.79 9.68
CA GLY A 101 6.57 6.20 8.36
C GLY A 101 7.57 5.06 8.30
N MET A 102 7.57 4.30 7.20
CA MET A 102 8.54 3.22 6.99
C MET A 102 9.84 3.70 6.33
N GLY A 103 9.86 4.91 5.75
CA GLY A 103 11.02 5.46 5.06
C GLY A 103 11.44 4.68 3.79
N LEU A 104 10.51 3.97 3.15
CA LEU A 104 10.81 3.19 1.96
C LEU A 104 11.08 4.08 0.74
N PRO A 105 11.98 3.67 -0.19
CA PRO A 105 12.17 4.36 -1.45
C PRO A 105 10.86 4.46 -2.24
N ILE A 106 10.65 5.59 -2.92
CA ILE A 106 9.39 5.83 -3.65
C ILE A 106 9.14 4.80 -4.75
N SER A 107 10.18 4.30 -5.41
CA SER A 107 10.06 3.22 -6.41
C SER A 107 9.48 1.95 -5.82
N ILE A 108 9.87 1.59 -4.60
CA ILE A 108 9.30 0.46 -3.86
C ILE A 108 7.85 0.77 -3.49
N CYS A 109 7.56 1.97 -2.96
CA CYS A 109 6.20 2.36 -2.59
C CYS A 109 5.22 2.32 -3.77
N VAL A 110 5.66 2.69 -4.97
CA VAL A 110 4.84 2.58 -6.20
C VAL A 110 4.47 1.12 -6.49
N ALA A 111 5.42 0.19 -6.35
CA ALA A 111 5.15 -1.23 -6.54
C ALA A 111 4.18 -1.80 -5.49
N LEU A 112 4.31 -1.36 -4.23
CA LEU A 112 3.35 -1.72 -3.18
C LEU A 112 1.94 -1.20 -3.51
N ALA A 113 1.86 0.06 -3.96
CA ALA A 113 0.61 0.69 -4.35
C ALA A 113 -0.05 -0.01 -5.54
N ASP A 114 0.74 -0.50 -6.52
CA ASP A 114 0.24 -1.27 -7.64
C ASP A 114 -0.45 -2.57 -7.19
N VAL A 115 0.20 -3.34 -6.31
CA VAL A 115 -0.38 -4.56 -5.73
C VAL A 115 -1.68 -4.26 -4.98
N PHE A 116 -1.69 -3.26 -4.10
CA PHE A 116 -2.85 -2.91 -3.30
C PHE A 116 -4.00 -2.34 -4.14
N THR A 117 -3.68 -1.48 -5.11
CA THR A 117 -4.68 -0.90 -6.03
C THR A 117 -5.28 -1.97 -6.93
N GLY A 118 -4.47 -2.89 -7.44
CA GLY A 118 -4.94 -4.04 -8.19
C GLY A 118 -5.85 -4.96 -7.37
N ALA A 119 -5.59 -5.08 -6.06
CA ALA A 119 -6.43 -5.87 -5.16
C ALA A 119 -7.78 -5.17 -4.86
N CYS A 120 -7.77 -3.89 -4.51
CA CYS A 120 -8.99 -3.11 -4.23
C CYS A 120 -8.76 -1.60 -4.40
N SER A 121 -8.96 -1.08 -5.60
CA SER A 121 -8.76 0.35 -5.90
C SER A 121 -9.69 1.26 -5.09
N ALA A 122 -10.92 0.84 -4.81
CA ALA A 122 -11.86 1.62 -4.01
C ALA A 122 -11.33 1.85 -2.58
N PHE A 123 -10.72 0.84 -1.96
CA PHE A 123 -10.08 0.99 -0.64
C PHE A 123 -8.86 1.90 -0.70
N MET A 124 -8.04 1.80 -1.75
CA MET A 124 -6.83 2.61 -1.87
C MET A 124 -7.08 4.11 -2.01
N ASN A 125 -8.27 4.53 -2.43
CA ASN A 125 -8.65 5.94 -2.43
C ASN A 125 -8.70 6.55 -1.01
N PHE A 126 -8.96 5.75 0.03
CA PHE A 126 -8.91 6.26 1.42
C PHE A 126 -7.48 6.55 1.88
N SER A 127 -6.51 5.73 1.45
CA SER A 127 -5.12 5.89 1.86
C SER A 127 -4.39 6.95 1.03
N GLY A 128 -4.54 6.93 -0.29
CA GLY A 128 -3.77 7.75 -1.21
C GLY A 128 -3.94 9.26 -0.99
N LEU A 129 -5.18 9.73 -0.79
CA LEU A 129 -5.46 11.13 -0.56
C LEU A 129 -4.90 11.62 0.79
N THR A 130 -5.03 10.82 1.84
CA THR A 130 -4.48 11.14 3.16
C THR A 130 -2.95 11.20 3.14
N THR A 131 -2.31 10.24 2.49
CA THR A 131 -0.85 10.19 2.35
C THR A 131 -0.33 11.40 1.58
N SER A 132 -1.01 11.79 0.50
CA SER A 132 -0.64 12.96 -0.30
C SER A 132 -0.75 14.25 0.52
N GLY A 133 -1.81 14.40 1.32
CA GLY A 133 -1.99 15.54 2.22
C GLY A 133 -0.92 15.59 3.30
N ALA A 134 -0.57 14.45 3.91
CA ALA A 134 0.50 14.37 4.91
C ALA A 134 1.86 14.74 4.31
N HIS A 135 2.18 14.27 3.11
CA HIS A 135 3.41 14.60 2.41
C HIS A 135 3.52 16.11 2.10
N LEU A 136 2.41 16.74 1.71
CA LEU A 136 2.38 18.19 1.47
C LEU A 136 2.72 18.96 2.77
N ILE A 137 2.16 18.55 3.90
CA ILE A 137 2.48 19.16 5.21
C ILE A 137 3.95 18.92 5.58
N GLU A 138 4.47 17.72 5.34
CA GLU A 138 5.87 17.39 5.62
C GLU A 138 6.85 18.27 4.82
N CYS A 139 6.51 18.59 3.56
CA CYS A 139 7.38 19.37 2.68
C CYS A 139 7.27 20.89 2.88
N PHE A 140 6.13 21.40 3.29
CA PHE A 140 5.81 22.84 3.24
C PHE A 140 5.19 23.39 4.53
N GLY A 141 4.94 22.55 5.54
CA GLY A 141 4.29 22.89 6.81
C GLY A 141 5.19 23.40 7.93
#